data_879f14ac9b3ed2cb6fed1040662e1ebe
#
_entry.id   879f14ac9b3ed2cb6fed1040662e1ebe
#
_cell.length_a   1.000
_cell.length_b   1.000
_cell.length_c   1.000
_cell.angle_alpha   90.00
_cell.angle_beta   90.00
_cell.angle_gamma   90.00
#
_symmetry.space_group_name_H-M   'P 1'
#
loop_
_entity.id
_entity.type
_entity.pdbx_description
1 polymer ?
#
loop_
_entity_poly.entity_id
_entity_poly.type
_entity_poly.pdbx_seq_one_letter_code
_entity_poly.pdbx_strand_id
1 'polypeptide(L)'
;MMVMLGTDAHKRSHTIVAVDPAGADPGSVTVAATTDGHLRAVQWSTQFEERRWAIEDCRALSRRFETDLVSVGERVVRVPPKMMARARATGRTVGKSDPIDALAVGRAALREPGLPVAQLDGPSREVRLLVDYRETLVQQRTGLQNQVRWRLHELDPTFDPSPGSLNRY
;
A
#
# COMPACT_ATOMS: atom_id res chain seq x y z
N MET A 1 -20.74 -16.75 -5.35
CA MET A 1 -19.32 -17.18 -5.08
C MET A 1 -18.49 -15.92 -4.92
N MET A 2 -17.88 -15.74 -3.75
CA MET A 2 -17.11 -14.52 -3.43
C MET A 2 -15.82 -14.43 -4.28
N VAL A 3 -15.65 -13.30 -4.93
CA VAL A 3 -14.46 -12.97 -5.72
C VAL A 3 -13.65 -11.90 -5.01
N MET A 4 -12.33 -12.04 -4.97
CA MET A 4 -11.41 -11.05 -4.45
C MET A 4 -10.87 -10.19 -5.60
N LEU A 5 -11.07 -8.89 -5.55
CA LEU A 5 -10.59 -7.94 -6.55
C LEU A 5 -9.23 -7.39 -6.09
N GLY A 6 -8.16 -8.07 -6.46
CA GLY A 6 -6.80 -7.64 -6.15
C GLY A 6 -6.42 -6.42 -6.99
N THR A 7 -5.88 -5.41 -6.34
CA THR A 7 -5.57 -4.12 -6.99
C THR A 7 -4.12 -3.73 -6.77
N ASP A 8 -3.43 -3.48 -7.89
CA ASP A 8 -2.15 -2.80 -7.93
C ASP A 8 -2.38 -1.32 -8.27
N ALA A 9 -2.09 -0.45 -7.29
CA ALA A 9 -2.38 0.97 -7.36
C ALA A 9 -1.14 1.78 -7.78
N HIS A 10 -1.18 2.40 -8.94
CA HIS A 10 -0.16 3.29 -9.46
C HIS A 10 -0.62 4.75 -9.51
N LYS A 11 0.33 5.67 -9.72
CA LYS A 11 0.07 7.12 -9.76
C LYS A 11 -0.93 7.52 -10.86
N ARG A 12 -0.93 6.84 -12.00
CA ARG A 12 -1.74 7.20 -13.18
C ARG A 12 -2.83 6.20 -13.52
N SER A 13 -2.72 4.97 -13.02
CA SER A 13 -3.64 3.88 -13.32
C SER A 13 -3.72 2.92 -12.16
N HIS A 14 -4.81 2.17 -12.12
CA HIS A 14 -4.98 1.03 -11.22
C HIS A 14 -5.29 -0.19 -12.06
N THR A 15 -4.58 -1.28 -11.79
CA THR A 15 -4.85 -2.58 -12.42
C THR A 15 -5.56 -3.46 -11.40
N ILE A 16 -6.72 -3.97 -11.78
CA ILE A 16 -7.59 -4.81 -10.95
C ILE A 16 -7.68 -6.18 -11.60
N VAL A 17 -7.44 -7.22 -10.81
CA VAL A 17 -7.59 -8.61 -11.23
C VAL A 17 -8.60 -9.29 -10.32
N ALA A 18 -9.62 -9.90 -10.90
CA ALA A 18 -10.55 -10.73 -10.17
C ALA A 18 -9.84 -12.05 -9.81
N VAL A 19 -10.02 -12.53 -8.60
CA VAL A 19 -9.43 -13.79 -8.12
C VAL A 19 -10.53 -14.61 -7.47
N ASP A 20 -10.79 -15.76 -8.02
CA ASP A 20 -11.75 -16.69 -7.46
C ASP A 20 -11.20 -17.41 -6.21
N PRO A 21 -12.01 -18.14 -5.44
CA PRO A 21 -11.56 -18.88 -4.26
C PRO A 21 -10.49 -19.95 -4.56
N ALA A 22 -10.40 -20.43 -5.82
CA ALA A 22 -9.36 -21.36 -6.23
C ALA A 22 -8.04 -20.65 -6.62
N GLY A 23 -8.06 -19.30 -6.66
CA GLY A 23 -6.92 -18.48 -7.03
C GLY A 23 -6.75 -18.29 -8.55
N ALA A 24 -7.77 -18.66 -9.36
CA ALA A 24 -7.80 -18.40 -10.79
C ALA A 24 -8.22 -16.95 -11.08
N ASP A 25 -7.88 -16.47 -12.27
CA ASP A 25 -8.18 -15.13 -12.78
C ASP A 25 -9.35 -15.18 -13.77
N PRO A 26 -10.60 -14.89 -13.35
CA PRO A 26 -11.75 -14.79 -14.25
C PRO A 26 -11.79 -13.48 -15.05
N GLY A 27 -10.92 -12.53 -14.82
CA GLY A 27 -10.85 -11.30 -15.59
C GLY A 27 -10.07 -10.18 -14.92
N SER A 28 -9.65 -9.23 -15.73
CA SER A 28 -8.90 -8.07 -15.26
C SER A 28 -9.32 -6.79 -15.99
N VAL A 29 -9.07 -5.64 -15.35
CA VAL A 29 -9.28 -4.32 -15.94
C VAL A 29 -8.19 -3.37 -15.46
N THR A 30 -7.77 -2.46 -16.34
CA THR A 30 -6.92 -1.33 -15.98
C THR A 30 -7.70 -0.04 -16.22
N VAL A 31 -7.74 0.81 -15.20
CA VAL A 31 -8.45 2.09 -15.21
C VAL A 31 -7.51 3.25 -14.88
N ALA A 32 -7.85 4.45 -15.33
CA ALA A 32 -7.11 5.64 -14.93
C ALA A 32 -7.30 5.94 -13.42
N ALA A 33 -6.28 6.48 -12.75
CA ALA A 33 -6.36 6.91 -11.35
C ALA A 33 -7.11 8.25 -11.21
N THR A 34 -8.34 8.29 -11.72
CA THR A 34 -9.25 9.43 -11.73
C THR A 34 -10.63 9.02 -11.23
N THR A 35 -11.49 9.96 -10.86
CA THR A 35 -12.87 9.67 -10.43
C THR A 35 -13.62 8.84 -11.46
N ASP A 36 -13.50 9.19 -12.77
CA ASP A 36 -14.14 8.42 -13.84
C ASP A 36 -13.57 7.00 -13.97
N GLY A 37 -12.24 6.87 -13.80
CA GLY A 37 -11.61 5.55 -13.81
C GLY A 37 -12.04 4.70 -12.61
N HIS A 38 -12.17 5.31 -11.43
CA HIS A 38 -12.68 4.62 -10.23
C HIS A 38 -14.14 4.16 -10.44
N LEU A 39 -14.98 5.02 -11.01
CA LEU A 39 -16.35 4.64 -11.37
C LEU A 39 -16.41 3.46 -12.35
N ARG A 40 -15.55 3.47 -13.39
CA ARG A 40 -15.43 2.34 -14.33
C ARG A 40 -15.01 1.05 -13.63
N ALA A 41 -14.08 1.14 -12.66
CA ALA A 41 -13.69 -0.02 -11.88
C ALA A 41 -14.87 -0.61 -11.08
N VAL A 42 -15.66 0.25 -10.43
CA VAL A 42 -16.87 -0.15 -9.72
C VAL A 42 -17.88 -0.77 -10.69
N GLN A 43 -18.15 -0.13 -11.84
CA GLN A 43 -19.05 -0.68 -12.87
C GLN A 43 -18.58 -2.04 -13.38
N TRP A 44 -17.28 -2.19 -13.66
CA TRP A 44 -16.72 -3.47 -14.10
C TRP A 44 -16.89 -4.55 -13.01
N SER A 45 -16.75 -4.19 -11.76
CA SER A 45 -16.86 -5.14 -10.64
C SER A 45 -18.27 -5.68 -10.43
N THR A 46 -19.32 -5.00 -10.93
CA THR A 46 -20.73 -5.43 -10.75
C THR A 46 -21.05 -6.78 -11.39
N GLN A 47 -20.25 -7.24 -12.34
CA GLN A 47 -20.38 -8.60 -12.90
C GLN A 47 -20.14 -9.71 -11.86
N PHE A 48 -19.50 -9.40 -10.74
CA PHE A 48 -19.30 -10.29 -9.60
C PHE A 48 -20.27 -9.94 -8.48
N GLU A 49 -21.29 -10.75 -8.26
CA GLU A 49 -22.35 -10.48 -7.28
C GLU A 49 -21.80 -10.39 -5.87
N GLU A 50 -20.95 -11.34 -5.46
CA GLU A 50 -20.24 -11.31 -4.18
C GLU A 50 -18.77 -10.97 -4.42
N ARG A 51 -18.34 -9.77 -3.97
CA ARG A 51 -16.97 -9.30 -4.18
C ARG A 51 -16.41 -8.59 -2.95
N ARG A 52 -15.09 -8.61 -2.86
CA ARG A 52 -14.31 -7.78 -1.93
C ARG A 52 -13.10 -7.24 -2.66
N TRP A 53 -12.71 -6.03 -2.34
CA TRP A 53 -11.53 -5.40 -2.87
C TRP A 53 -10.33 -5.64 -1.95
N ALA A 54 -9.19 -5.96 -2.51
CA ALA A 54 -7.92 -6.07 -1.82
C ALA A 54 -6.94 -5.08 -2.44
N ILE A 55 -6.43 -4.14 -1.66
CA ILE A 55 -5.53 -3.09 -2.14
C ILE A 55 -4.24 -3.15 -1.34
N GLU A 56 -3.08 -3.15 -2.01
CA GLU A 56 -1.81 -2.98 -1.31
C GLU A 56 -1.79 -1.61 -0.61
N ASP A 57 -1.45 -1.58 0.69
CA ASP A 57 -1.41 -0.34 1.49
C ASP A 57 -0.23 0.55 1.08
N CYS A 58 -0.31 1.12 -0.12
CA CYS A 58 0.66 2.06 -0.68
C CYS A 58 0.39 3.52 -0.23
N ARG A 59 -0.31 3.72 0.88
CA ARG A 59 -0.61 5.00 1.53
C ARG A 59 -1.11 6.09 0.57
N ALA A 60 -0.20 6.83 -0.08
CA ALA A 60 -0.56 7.97 -0.92
C ALA A 60 -1.19 7.57 -2.27
N LEU A 61 -0.82 6.43 -2.85
CA LEU A 61 -1.25 6.01 -4.18
C LEU A 61 -2.63 5.35 -4.18
N SER A 62 -2.90 4.53 -3.16
CA SER A 62 -4.15 3.76 -3.04
C SER A 62 -5.29 4.53 -2.35
N ARG A 63 -4.96 5.57 -1.58
CA ARG A 63 -5.90 6.24 -0.67
C ARG A 63 -7.15 6.77 -1.34
N ARG A 64 -7.01 7.50 -2.44
CA ARG A 64 -8.16 8.09 -3.13
C ARG A 64 -9.08 7.00 -3.68
N PHE A 65 -8.51 5.98 -4.31
CA PHE A 65 -9.28 4.86 -4.84
C PHE A 65 -10.01 4.10 -3.71
N GLU A 66 -9.32 3.82 -2.61
CA GLU A 66 -9.91 3.22 -1.41
C GLU A 66 -11.09 4.04 -0.89
N THR A 67 -10.91 5.36 -0.76
CA THR A 67 -11.98 6.27 -0.29
C THR A 67 -13.19 6.23 -1.22
N ASP A 68 -12.97 6.30 -2.53
CA ASP A 68 -14.05 6.28 -3.52
C ASP A 68 -14.81 4.93 -3.47
N LEU A 69 -14.11 3.80 -3.34
CA LEU A 69 -14.74 2.48 -3.19
C LEU A 69 -15.59 2.38 -1.91
N VAL A 70 -15.03 2.78 -0.77
CA VAL A 70 -15.74 2.72 0.51
C VAL A 70 -16.96 3.67 0.51
N SER A 71 -16.86 4.83 -0.15
CA SER A 71 -17.96 5.79 -0.23
C SER A 71 -19.18 5.27 -1.00
N VAL A 72 -18.97 4.35 -1.93
CA VAL A 72 -20.07 3.69 -2.68
C VAL A 72 -20.49 2.36 -2.07
N GLY A 73 -20.00 2.04 -0.85
CA GLY A 73 -20.40 0.85 -0.09
C GLY A 73 -19.62 -0.41 -0.39
N GLU A 74 -18.54 -0.33 -1.17
CA GLU A 74 -17.67 -1.48 -1.44
C GLU A 74 -16.85 -1.87 -0.21
N ARG A 75 -16.63 -3.18 -0.04
CA ARG A 75 -15.81 -3.70 1.06
C ARG A 75 -14.35 -3.82 0.61
N VAL A 76 -13.48 -3.06 1.25
CA VAL A 76 -12.05 -3.00 0.92
C VAL A 76 -11.23 -3.52 2.08
N VAL A 77 -10.27 -4.41 1.80
CA VAL A 77 -9.25 -4.85 2.76
C VAL A 77 -7.88 -4.34 2.33
N ARG A 78 -7.05 -3.99 3.31
CA ARG A 78 -5.68 -3.50 3.08
C ARG A 78 -4.69 -4.64 3.21
N VAL A 79 -3.90 -4.85 2.17
CA VAL A 79 -2.83 -5.86 2.16
C VAL A 79 -1.51 -5.17 2.55
N PRO A 80 -0.88 -5.53 3.68
CA PRO A 80 0.38 -4.93 4.09
C PRO A 80 1.51 -5.20 3.07
N PRO A 81 2.38 -4.23 2.77
CA PRO A 81 3.49 -4.39 1.82
C PRO A 81 4.45 -5.53 2.18
N LYS A 82 4.60 -5.85 3.47
CA LYS A 82 5.40 -6.99 3.94
C LYS A 82 4.89 -8.35 3.43
N MET A 83 3.58 -8.50 3.24
CA MET A 83 2.98 -9.71 2.68
C MET A 83 3.30 -9.82 1.19
N MET A 84 3.29 -8.70 0.47
CA MET A 84 3.65 -8.66 -0.94
C MET A 84 5.12 -8.99 -1.18
N ALA A 85 6.02 -8.52 -0.29
CA ALA A 85 7.43 -8.88 -0.35
C ALA A 85 7.66 -10.41 -0.24
N ARG A 86 6.91 -11.08 0.65
CA ARG A 86 6.96 -12.55 0.78
C ARG A 86 6.38 -13.25 -0.46
N ALA A 87 5.24 -12.77 -0.98
CA ALA A 87 4.61 -13.34 -2.17
C ALA A 87 5.52 -13.24 -3.41
N ARG A 88 6.25 -12.13 -3.56
CA ARG A 88 7.25 -11.93 -4.63
C ARG A 88 8.46 -12.85 -4.48
N ALA A 89 8.93 -13.09 -3.25
CA ALA A 89 10.07 -13.97 -2.98
C ALA A 89 9.78 -15.45 -3.27
N THR A 90 8.52 -15.88 -3.18
CA THR A 90 8.08 -17.25 -3.43
C THR A 90 7.53 -17.47 -4.84
N GLY A 91 7.25 -16.40 -5.57
CA GLY A 91 6.71 -16.45 -6.94
C GLY A 91 7.78 -16.84 -7.96
N ARG A 92 7.58 -17.96 -8.67
CA ARG A 92 8.42 -18.42 -9.80
C ARG A 92 8.19 -17.63 -11.10
N THR A 93 7.39 -16.58 -11.09
CA THR A 93 7.03 -15.83 -12.30
C THR A 93 8.15 -14.85 -12.64
N VAL A 94 8.85 -15.14 -13.71
CA VAL A 94 9.82 -14.24 -14.33
C VAL A 94 9.04 -13.18 -15.11
N GLY A 95 9.07 -11.93 -14.63
CA GLY A 95 8.45 -10.77 -15.25
C GLY A 95 7.69 -9.91 -14.22
N LYS A 96 7.90 -8.62 -14.25
CA LYS A 96 7.11 -7.64 -13.50
C LYS A 96 6.05 -7.08 -14.44
N SER A 97 4.77 -7.30 -14.11
CA SER A 97 3.65 -6.64 -14.80
C SER A 97 2.55 -6.34 -13.81
N ASP A 98 1.86 -5.22 -14.00
CA ASP A 98 0.79 -4.76 -13.13
C ASP A 98 -0.31 -5.82 -12.87
N PRO A 99 -0.73 -6.65 -13.86
CA PRO A 99 -1.67 -7.74 -13.61
C PRO A 99 -1.13 -8.84 -12.69
N ILE A 100 0.16 -9.15 -12.76
CA ILE A 100 0.80 -10.15 -11.88
C ILE A 100 0.82 -9.65 -10.45
N ASP A 101 1.15 -8.36 -10.25
CA ASP A 101 1.16 -7.74 -8.94
C ASP A 101 -0.26 -7.65 -8.35
N ALA A 102 -1.26 -7.25 -9.15
CA ALA A 102 -2.67 -7.22 -8.74
C ALA A 102 -3.20 -8.63 -8.38
N LEU A 103 -2.89 -9.65 -9.18
CA LEU A 103 -3.22 -11.04 -8.90
C LEU A 103 -2.61 -11.53 -7.58
N ALA A 104 -1.35 -11.15 -7.33
CA ALA A 104 -0.66 -11.50 -6.09
C ALA A 104 -1.32 -10.84 -4.86
N VAL A 105 -1.79 -9.59 -4.97
CA VAL A 105 -2.56 -8.89 -3.93
C VAL A 105 -3.85 -9.65 -3.61
N GLY A 106 -4.63 -10.02 -4.63
CA GLY A 106 -5.87 -10.77 -4.46
C GLY A 106 -5.65 -12.13 -3.79
N ARG A 107 -4.64 -12.88 -4.25
CA ARG A 107 -4.28 -14.18 -3.66
C ARG A 107 -3.78 -14.07 -2.22
N ALA A 108 -3.04 -13.01 -1.89
CA ALA A 108 -2.59 -12.76 -0.53
C ALA A 108 -3.79 -12.48 0.39
N ALA A 109 -4.75 -11.70 -0.08
CA ALA A 109 -5.96 -11.39 0.67
C ALA A 109 -6.87 -12.60 0.89
N LEU A 110 -6.95 -13.53 -0.06
CA LEU A 110 -7.72 -14.78 0.11
C LEU A 110 -7.11 -15.69 1.19
N ARG A 111 -5.78 -15.67 1.36
CA ARG A 111 -5.07 -16.52 2.34
C ARG A 111 -5.11 -15.95 3.75
N GLU A 112 -5.37 -14.67 3.91
CA GLU A 112 -5.28 -13.96 5.19
C GLU A 112 -6.64 -13.34 5.56
N PRO A 113 -7.49 -14.03 6.32
CA PRO A 113 -8.84 -13.55 6.62
C PRO A 113 -8.89 -12.37 7.59
N GLY A 114 -7.82 -12.12 8.35
CA GLY A 114 -7.74 -11.07 9.38
C GLY A 114 -7.22 -9.72 8.88
N LEU A 115 -7.26 -9.43 7.57
CA LEU A 115 -6.77 -8.18 7.05
C LEU A 115 -7.60 -6.96 7.52
N PRO A 116 -6.95 -5.81 7.77
CA PRO A 116 -7.64 -4.58 8.14
C PRO A 116 -8.64 -4.15 7.07
N VAL A 117 -9.87 -3.88 7.49
CA VAL A 117 -10.92 -3.34 6.62
C VAL A 117 -10.76 -1.83 6.54
N ALA A 118 -10.80 -1.29 5.33
CA ALA A 118 -10.78 0.15 5.11
C ALA A 118 -12.09 0.79 5.57
N GLN A 119 -11.97 1.96 6.16
CA GLN A 119 -13.10 2.77 6.61
C GLN A 119 -12.94 4.20 6.08
N LEU A 120 -14.07 4.91 5.93
CA LEU A 120 -14.04 6.33 5.63
C LEU A 120 -13.26 7.10 6.70
N ASP A 121 -12.71 8.22 6.28
CA ASP A 121 -11.91 9.08 7.15
C ASP A 121 -12.66 9.53 8.39
N GLY A 122 -11.93 9.53 9.51
CA GLY A 122 -12.40 9.96 10.80
C GLY A 122 -11.21 10.39 11.67
N PRO A 123 -11.39 10.62 12.98
CA PRO A 123 -10.34 11.08 13.91
C PRO A 123 -9.08 10.19 13.86
N SER A 124 -9.24 8.89 13.60
CA SER A 124 -8.11 7.95 13.45
C SER A 124 -7.18 8.31 12.30
N ARG A 125 -7.69 8.96 11.24
CA ARG A 125 -6.85 9.43 10.13
C ARG A 125 -6.00 10.63 10.54
N GLU A 126 -6.57 11.58 11.24
CA GLU A 126 -5.85 12.76 11.70
C GLU A 126 -4.66 12.36 12.58
N VAL A 127 -4.91 11.43 13.51
CA VAL A 127 -3.85 10.84 14.33
C VAL A 127 -2.80 10.15 13.45
N ARG A 128 -3.21 9.37 12.45
CA ARG A 128 -2.27 8.70 11.55
C ARG A 128 -1.41 9.69 10.76
N LEU A 129 -2.00 10.78 10.25
CA LEU A 129 -1.23 11.82 9.54
C LEU A 129 -0.17 12.46 10.45
N LEU A 130 -0.52 12.72 11.72
CA LEU A 130 0.42 13.25 12.70
C LEU A 130 1.54 12.24 13.01
N VAL A 131 1.22 10.96 13.14
CA VAL A 131 2.22 9.89 13.34
C VAL A 131 3.15 9.78 12.13
N ASP A 132 2.63 9.74 10.93
CA ASP A 132 3.42 9.67 9.68
C ASP A 132 4.34 10.90 9.54
N TYR A 133 3.83 12.09 9.89
CA TYR A 133 4.63 13.32 9.90
C TYR A 133 5.74 13.27 10.95
N ARG A 134 5.42 12.82 12.17
CA ARG A 134 6.42 12.61 13.23
C ARG A 134 7.51 11.63 12.78
N GLU A 135 7.16 10.51 12.16
CA GLU A 135 8.14 9.56 11.62
C GLU A 135 9.07 10.21 10.60
N THR A 136 8.52 11.02 9.70
CA THR A 136 9.30 11.78 8.71
C THR A 136 10.31 12.71 9.40
N LEU A 137 9.87 13.48 10.41
CA LEU A 137 10.74 14.37 11.17
C LEU A 137 11.85 13.62 11.91
N VAL A 138 11.53 12.46 12.49
CA VAL A 138 12.53 11.60 13.16
C VAL A 138 13.57 11.09 12.18
N GLN A 139 13.16 10.66 10.99
CA GLN A 139 14.09 10.21 9.93
C GLN A 139 15.00 11.35 9.45
N GLN A 140 14.44 12.54 9.21
CA GLN A 140 15.22 13.72 8.82
C GLN A 140 16.22 14.11 9.90
N ARG A 141 15.81 14.16 11.17
CA ARG A 141 16.69 14.44 12.29
C ARG A 141 17.85 13.44 12.36
N THR A 142 17.54 12.13 12.27
CA THR A 142 18.56 11.07 12.30
C THR A 142 19.53 11.20 11.12
N GLY A 143 19.02 11.49 9.93
CA GLY A 143 19.86 11.73 8.75
C GLY A 143 20.80 12.91 8.94
N LEU A 144 20.31 14.04 9.45
CA LEU A 144 21.13 15.22 9.73
C LEU A 144 22.17 14.96 10.82
N GLN A 145 21.82 14.26 11.88
CA GLN A 145 22.76 13.86 12.92
C GLN A 145 23.89 12.99 12.39
N ASN A 146 23.56 12.02 11.52
CA ASN A 146 24.56 11.17 10.90
C ASN A 146 25.48 11.97 9.96
N GLN A 147 24.93 12.92 9.19
CA GLN A 147 25.75 13.81 8.34
C GLN A 147 26.72 14.66 9.17
N VAL A 148 26.25 15.24 10.29
CA VAL A 148 27.11 16.01 11.20
C VAL A 148 28.22 15.12 11.77
N ARG A 149 27.91 13.92 12.25
CA ARG A 149 28.90 12.97 12.80
C ARG A 149 29.95 12.60 11.76
N TRP A 150 29.54 12.34 10.51
CA TRP A 150 30.47 12.06 9.42
C TRP A 150 31.43 13.22 9.16
N ARG A 151 30.94 14.46 9.13
CA ARG A 151 31.78 15.63 8.91
C ARG A 151 32.71 15.90 10.10
N LEU A 152 32.24 15.68 11.32
CA LEU A 152 33.11 15.80 12.51
C LEU A 152 34.21 14.73 12.48
N HIS A 153 33.90 13.51 12.11
CA HIS A 153 34.89 12.44 11.98
C HIS A 153 35.90 12.70 10.86
N GLU A 154 35.48 13.34 9.76
CA GLU A 154 36.38 13.77 8.68
C GLU A 154 37.40 14.86 9.15
N LEU A 155 36.96 15.74 10.04
CA LEU A 155 37.79 16.81 10.61
C LEU A 155 38.71 16.31 11.74
N ASP A 156 38.18 15.47 12.61
CA ASP A 156 38.89 14.84 13.74
C ASP A 156 38.37 13.41 13.96
N PRO A 157 39.12 12.40 13.45
CA PRO A 157 38.72 11.00 13.64
C PRO A 157 38.69 10.51 15.10
N THR A 158 39.26 11.27 16.02
CA THR A 158 39.23 10.93 17.45
C THR A 158 37.99 11.46 18.16
N PHE A 159 37.26 12.35 17.53
CA PHE A 159 36.04 12.97 18.07
C PHE A 159 34.80 12.15 17.67
N ASP A 160 34.32 11.30 18.57
CA ASP A 160 33.09 10.52 18.38
C ASP A 160 32.02 10.91 19.42
N PRO A 161 31.17 11.90 19.12
CA PRO A 161 30.12 12.32 20.02
C PRO A 161 29.09 11.22 20.22
N SER A 162 28.69 10.95 21.46
CA SER A 162 27.67 9.93 21.76
C SER A 162 26.34 10.24 21.05
N PRO A 163 25.52 9.22 20.71
CA PRO A 163 24.26 9.40 20.00
C PRO A 163 23.28 10.41 20.63
N GLY A 164 23.34 10.62 21.92
CA GLY A 164 22.48 11.56 22.64
C GLY A 164 23.02 12.99 22.77
N SER A 165 24.30 13.21 22.52
CA SER A 165 24.93 14.52 22.73
C SER A 165 24.45 15.60 21.75
N LEU A 166 24.08 15.21 20.54
CA LEU A 166 23.55 16.09 19.49
C LEU A 166 22.05 16.41 19.65
N ASN A 167 21.40 15.95 20.72
CA ASN A 167 19.98 16.21 20.97
C ASN A 167 19.73 17.38 21.96
N ARG A 168 20.77 18.04 22.44
CA ARG A 168 20.64 19.03 23.53
C ARG A 168 20.58 20.49 23.09
N TYR A 169 20.42 20.72 21.76
CA TYR A 169 20.31 22.09 21.22
C TYR A 169 19.12 22.20 20.27
#